data_bbf60946eef624c3885d7bb33a66145a
#
_entry.id   bbf60946eef624c3885d7bb33a66145a
#
_cell.length_a   1.000
_cell.length_b   1.000
_cell.length_c   1.000
_cell.angle_alpha   90.00
_cell.angle_beta   90.00
_cell.angle_gamma   90.00
#
_symmetry.space_group_name_H-M   'P 1'
#
loop_
_entity.id
_entity.type
_entity.pdbx_description
1 polymer ?
#
loop_
_entity_poly.entity_id
_entity_poly.type
_entity_poly.pdbx_seq_one_letter_code
_entity_poly.pdbx_strand_id
1 'polypeptide(L)'
;LTIVNDGEYGHAMTEKVDYGAWWFYTFERFSGLEVLGPEQAAEARRPRPAGKLELDAMTSRRDWVAYADAYQDPTSGIHLAGAPAPVIPAVTGELAYTGQQIVARDIAALKAALERAGKPVSQGFLASISPAAAARIGNHHYEDDEAAVWAWAEALREEYRAITDAGLTVQIDAPDLAESWDQFEVEPDLRDYRRFSTVRIEALNHALEGIDPARVRYHVCWGSWHGPHSTDLGFDTIVDLALSVRANGLSFEAANARHEHEWRIWRDVELPGEKYLIPGVVSHATNVLEHPELVADRIERFARLVGPERVVASTDCGLGGRVHPHIAWSKLESLAEGARIASGRL
;
A
#
# COMPACT_ATOMS: atom_id res chain seq x y z
N LEU A 1 8.20 17.39 -10.33
CA LEU A 1 7.44 16.86 -9.17
C LEU A 1 7.83 17.64 -7.90
N THR A 2 6.85 17.90 -7.03
CA THR A 2 7.05 18.67 -5.80
C THR A 2 7.40 17.73 -4.64
N ILE A 3 6.64 16.67 -4.46
CA ILE A 3 6.83 15.66 -3.41
C ILE A 3 7.30 14.37 -4.06
N VAL A 4 8.36 13.74 -3.52
CA VAL A 4 9.03 12.62 -4.16
C VAL A 4 9.48 11.54 -3.17
N ASN A 5 9.55 10.30 -3.69
CA ASN A 5 10.25 9.17 -3.08
C ASN A 5 10.98 8.39 -4.19
N ASP A 6 11.42 7.18 -3.90
CA ASP A 6 12.09 6.29 -4.86
C ASP A 6 11.14 5.53 -5.80
N GLY A 7 9.82 5.68 -5.66
CA GLY A 7 8.79 5.00 -6.47
C GLY A 7 8.75 3.49 -6.27
N GLU A 8 9.18 3.01 -5.12
CA GLU A 8 9.35 1.59 -4.76
C GLU A 8 10.44 0.85 -5.58
N TYR A 9 11.27 1.58 -6.33
CA TYR A 9 12.39 0.94 -7.03
C TYR A 9 13.41 0.34 -6.06
N GLY A 10 13.59 0.94 -4.88
CA GLY A 10 14.49 0.42 -3.84
C GLY A 10 14.04 -0.92 -3.26
N HIS A 11 12.74 -1.18 -3.25
CA HIS A 11 12.15 -2.42 -2.74
C HIS A 11 11.93 -3.47 -3.84
N ALA A 12 11.71 -3.03 -5.08
CA ALA A 12 11.38 -3.89 -6.21
C ALA A 12 12.60 -4.54 -6.89
N MET A 13 13.79 -3.98 -6.70
CA MET A 13 15.02 -4.42 -7.37
C MET A 13 15.72 -5.51 -6.56
N THR A 14 15.24 -6.74 -6.64
CA THR A 14 16.06 -7.91 -6.35
C THR A 14 16.54 -8.52 -7.67
N GLU A 15 17.72 -9.15 -7.67
CA GLU A 15 18.27 -9.87 -8.86
C GLU A 15 17.36 -11.00 -9.35
N LYS A 16 16.34 -11.34 -8.61
CA LYS A 16 15.28 -12.30 -8.92
C LYS A 16 13.97 -11.55 -9.04
N VAL A 17 13.35 -11.68 -10.19
CA VAL A 17 12.07 -11.05 -10.62
C VAL A 17 10.88 -11.51 -9.77
N ASP A 18 11.05 -11.73 -8.48
CA ASP A 18 9.95 -12.08 -7.60
C ASP A 18 9.40 -10.83 -6.93
N TYR A 19 8.12 -10.63 -7.07
CA TYR A 19 7.30 -9.62 -6.42
C TYR A 19 7.25 -9.82 -4.88
N GLY A 20 8.41 -10.09 -4.31
CA GLY A 20 8.61 -10.28 -2.88
C GLY A 20 9.00 -9.00 -2.14
N ALA A 21 8.86 -7.83 -2.79
CA ALA A 21 9.37 -6.54 -2.30
C ALA A 21 9.05 -6.27 -0.82
N TRP A 22 7.79 -6.43 -0.42
CA TRP A 22 7.38 -6.20 0.97
C TRP A 22 7.73 -7.37 1.91
N TRP A 23 7.89 -8.59 1.43
CA TRP A 23 8.35 -9.71 2.25
C TRP A 23 9.85 -9.59 2.56
N PHE A 24 10.68 -9.27 1.56
CA PHE A 24 12.09 -8.97 1.81
C PHE A 24 12.25 -7.81 2.77
N TYR A 25 11.46 -6.75 2.60
CA TYR A 25 11.42 -5.62 3.51
C TYR A 25 11.20 -6.05 4.96
N THR A 26 10.22 -6.92 5.24
CA THR A 26 9.94 -7.39 6.59
C THR A 26 11.06 -8.28 7.13
N PHE A 27 11.56 -9.23 6.34
CA PHE A 27 12.64 -10.13 6.76
C PHE A 27 13.97 -9.41 7.04
N GLU A 28 14.24 -8.31 6.36
CA GLU A 28 15.46 -7.51 6.59
C GLU A 28 15.37 -6.61 7.83
N ARG A 29 14.16 -6.28 8.27
CA ARG A 29 13.92 -5.25 9.29
C ARG A 29 13.34 -5.77 10.60
N PHE A 30 12.91 -7.01 10.64
CA PHE A 30 12.26 -7.57 11.84
C PHE A 30 12.83 -8.94 12.18
N SER A 31 12.92 -9.22 13.49
CA SER A 31 13.18 -10.56 14.02
C SER A 31 11.86 -11.29 14.32
N GLY A 32 11.95 -12.57 14.63
CA GLY A 32 10.78 -13.41 14.91
C GLY A 32 10.12 -13.99 13.66
N LEU A 33 10.79 -13.90 12.50
CA LEU A 33 10.30 -14.37 11.20
C LEU A 33 11.14 -15.54 10.69
N GLU A 34 10.47 -16.53 10.13
CA GLU A 34 11.09 -17.67 9.45
C GLU A 34 10.36 -17.97 8.13
N VAL A 35 11.04 -18.69 7.26
CA VAL A 35 10.48 -19.23 6.03
C VAL A 35 10.26 -20.71 6.23
N LEU A 36 8.99 -21.13 6.28
CA LEU A 36 8.60 -22.50 6.56
C LEU A 36 8.39 -23.29 5.25
N GLY A 37 8.74 -24.58 5.29
CA GLY A 37 8.27 -25.52 4.27
C GLY A 37 6.78 -25.83 4.43
N PRO A 38 6.11 -26.39 3.39
CA PRO A 38 4.68 -26.70 3.43
C PRO A 38 4.26 -27.62 4.60
N GLU A 39 5.08 -28.61 4.92
CA GLU A 39 4.84 -29.55 6.04
C GLU A 39 4.89 -28.81 7.39
N GLN A 40 5.92 -28.00 7.62
CA GLN A 40 6.07 -27.20 8.83
C GLN A 40 4.92 -26.19 8.99
N ALA A 41 4.52 -25.53 7.91
CA ALA A 41 3.39 -24.60 7.93
C ALA A 41 2.06 -25.29 8.24
N ALA A 42 1.87 -26.53 7.75
CA ALA A 42 0.67 -27.33 8.06
C ALA A 42 0.65 -27.78 9.53
N GLU A 43 1.80 -28.22 10.09
CA GLU A 43 1.93 -28.62 11.48
C GLU A 43 1.74 -27.45 12.45
N ALA A 44 2.21 -26.27 12.08
CA ALA A 44 2.12 -25.06 12.89
C ALA A 44 0.75 -24.35 12.80
N ARG A 45 -0.15 -24.81 11.92
CA ARG A 45 -1.46 -24.19 11.71
C ARG A 45 -2.31 -24.30 12.98
N ARG A 46 -2.76 -23.13 13.47
CA ARG A 46 -3.63 -23.03 14.64
C ARG A 46 -5.10 -23.15 14.24
N PRO A 47 -5.97 -23.64 15.13
CA PRO A 47 -7.41 -23.55 14.95
C PRO A 47 -7.84 -22.08 14.88
N ARG A 48 -8.69 -21.75 13.92
CA ARG A 48 -9.24 -20.39 13.82
C ARG A 48 -10.18 -20.11 15.00
N PRO A 49 -10.04 -18.94 15.66
CA PRO A 49 -10.96 -18.55 16.72
C PRO A 49 -12.40 -18.43 16.21
N ALA A 50 -13.35 -18.97 16.96
CA ALA A 50 -14.76 -18.89 16.58
C ALA A 50 -15.23 -17.41 16.54
N GLY A 51 -15.88 -17.02 15.44
CA GLY A 51 -16.48 -15.69 15.29
C GLY A 51 -15.51 -14.57 14.94
N LYS A 52 -14.25 -14.86 14.65
CA LYS A 52 -13.28 -13.92 14.10
C LYS A 52 -12.98 -14.23 12.64
N LEU A 53 -12.79 -13.20 11.82
CA LEU A 53 -12.26 -13.36 10.48
C LEU A 53 -10.73 -13.46 10.56
N GLU A 54 -10.18 -14.46 9.89
CA GLU A 54 -8.75 -14.63 9.65
C GLU A 54 -8.51 -14.81 8.16
N LEU A 55 -7.44 -14.23 7.65
CA LEU A 55 -7.11 -14.28 6.23
C LEU A 55 -6.82 -15.72 5.79
N ASP A 56 -7.28 -16.05 4.60
CA ASP A 56 -6.90 -17.28 3.90
C ASP A 56 -5.52 -17.11 3.23
N ALA A 57 -5.01 -18.17 2.65
CA ALA A 57 -3.75 -18.10 1.92
C ALA A 57 -3.86 -17.12 0.75
N MET A 58 -2.75 -16.45 0.39
CA MET A 58 -2.69 -15.55 -0.77
C MET A 58 -3.17 -16.21 -2.06
N THR A 59 -2.94 -17.52 -2.19
CA THR A 59 -3.37 -18.32 -3.35
C THR A 59 -4.89 -18.57 -3.41
N SER A 60 -5.62 -18.29 -2.33
CA SER A 60 -7.08 -18.44 -2.25
C SER A 60 -7.84 -17.19 -2.70
N ARG A 61 -7.16 -16.18 -3.22
CA ARG A 61 -7.77 -14.95 -3.73
C ARG A 61 -8.85 -15.28 -4.75
N ARG A 62 -10.05 -14.72 -4.55
CA ARG A 62 -11.23 -15.04 -5.38
C ARG A 62 -11.02 -14.64 -6.84
N ASP A 63 -10.38 -13.50 -7.10
CA ASP A 63 -10.03 -13.07 -8.47
C ASP A 63 -9.08 -14.08 -9.15
N TRP A 64 -8.05 -14.55 -8.43
CA TRP A 64 -7.12 -15.54 -8.96
C TRP A 64 -7.78 -16.89 -9.21
N VAL A 65 -8.71 -17.30 -8.37
CA VAL A 65 -9.47 -18.53 -8.54
C VAL A 65 -10.44 -18.40 -9.72
N ALA A 66 -11.09 -17.25 -9.86
CA ALA A 66 -12.06 -17.01 -10.95
C ALA A 66 -11.40 -17.00 -12.34
N TYR A 67 -10.15 -16.58 -12.45
CA TYR A 67 -9.40 -16.48 -13.70
C TYR A 67 -8.13 -17.34 -13.69
N ALA A 68 -8.19 -18.50 -13.03
CA ALA A 68 -7.00 -19.34 -12.82
C ALA A 68 -6.33 -19.77 -14.12
N ASP A 69 -7.08 -19.98 -15.19
CA ASP A 69 -6.57 -20.30 -16.52
C ASP A 69 -5.74 -19.17 -17.12
N ALA A 70 -6.19 -17.93 -16.98
CA ALA A 70 -5.46 -16.74 -17.44
C ALA A 70 -4.19 -16.50 -16.62
N TYR A 71 -4.24 -16.68 -15.29
CA TYR A 71 -3.08 -16.53 -14.42
C TYR A 71 -2.01 -17.63 -14.64
N GLN A 72 -2.40 -18.79 -15.14
CA GLN A 72 -1.50 -19.90 -15.47
C GLN A 72 -0.95 -19.84 -16.90
N ASP A 73 -1.56 -19.06 -17.78
CA ASP A 73 -1.15 -18.92 -19.16
C ASP A 73 0.01 -17.91 -19.29
N PRO A 74 1.24 -18.35 -19.64
CA PRO A 74 2.38 -17.46 -19.78
C PRO A 74 2.22 -16.41 -20.91
N THR A 75 1.23 -16.56 -21.77
CA THR A 75 0.96 -15.62 -22.88
C THR A 75 -0.10 -14.58 -22.55
N SER A 76 -0.79 -14.69 -21.42
CA SER A 76 -1.91 -13.83 -21.05
C SER A 76 -1.53 -12.38 -20.70
N GLY A 77 -0.24 -12.14 -20.40
CA GLY A 77 0.23 -10.83 -19.91
C GLY A 77 -0.06 -10.56 -18.41
N ILE A 78 -0.84 -11.41 -17.76
CA ILE A 78 -1.11 -11.38 -16.30
C ILE A 78 -0.50 -12.57 -15.57
N HIS A 79 0.29 -13.39 -16.29
CA HIS A 79 0.96 -14.55 -15.72
C HIS A 79 1.79 -14.13 -14.51
N LEU A 80 1.45 -14.67 -13.34
CA LEU A 80 2.28 -14.53 -12.16
C LEU A 80 3.50 -15.44 -12.35
N ALA A 81 4.61 -14.87 -12.75
CA ALA A 81 5.85 -15.60 -12.99
C ALA A 81 6.29 -16.33 -11.72
N GLY A 82 6.36 -17.65 -11.83
CA GLY A 82 6.80 -18.52 -10.77
C GLY A 82 5.65 -19.28 -10.12
N ALA A 83 5.75 -20.61 -10.09
CA ALA A 83 4.98 -21.39 -9.14
C ALA A 83 5.24 -20.81 -7.74
N PRO A 84 4.22 -20.72 -6.85
CA PRO A 84 4.46 -20.27 -5.49
C PRO A 84 5.66 -21.04 -4.95
N ALA A 85 6.67 -20.32 -4.52
CA ALA A 85 7.81 -20.96 -3.88
C ALA A 85 7.22 -21.86 -2.78
N PRO A 86 7.70 -23.10 -2.62
CA PRO A 86 7.18 -24.01 -1.60
C PRO A 86 7.60 -23.57 -0.18
N VAL A 87 7.66 -22.28 0.05
CA VAL A 87 8.10 -21.63 1.26
C VAL A 87 7.05 -20.62 1.70
N ILE A 88 6.74 -20.64 2.98
CA ILE A 88 5.69 -19.82 3.58
C ILE A 88 6.33 -18.90 4.61
N PRO A 89 6.31 -17.58 4.41
CA PRO A 89 6.74 -16.65 5.43
C PRO A 89 5.87 -16.78 6.67
N ALA A 90 6.48 -16.81 7.85
CA ALA A 90 5.77 -17.01 9.09
C ALA A 90 6.38 -16.23 10.25
N VAL A 91 5.51 -15.75 11.14
CA VAL A 91 5.88 -15.25 12.46
C VAL A 91 5.99 -16.46 13.40
N THR A 92 7.21 -16.82 13.80
CA THR A 92 7.50 -17.98 14.65
C THR A 92 8.06 -17.61 16.01
N GLY A 93 8.32 -16.31 16.25
CA GLY A 93 8.86 -15.78 17.49
C GLY A 93 8.36 -14.37 17.79
N GLU A 94 8.84 -13.81 18.90
CA GLU A 94 8.53 -12.42 19.27
C GLU A 94 9.04 -11.44 18.22
N LEU A 95 8.16 -10.56 17.75
CA LEU A 95 8.47 -9.54 16.76
C LEU A 95 9.23 -8.39 17.41
N ALA A 96 10.38 -8.04 16.84
CA ALA A 96 11.12 -6.83 17.22
C ALA A 96 11.69 -6.16 15.98
N TYR A 97 11.73 -4.84 15.98
CA TYR A 97 12.35 -4.07 14.91
C TYR A 97 13.87 -4.15 14.99
N THR A 98 14.51 -4.54 13.91
CA THR A 98 15.97 -4.69 13.78
C THR A 98 16.54 -3.89 12.61
N GLY A 99 15.69 -3.10 11.94
CA GLY A 99 15.98 -2.36 10.70
C GLY A 99 16.62 -0.98 10.88
N GLN A 100 17.11 -0.61 12.09
CA GLN A 100 17.60 0.76 12.39
C GLN A 100 18.66 1.25 11.41
N GLN A 101 19.61 0.39 11.04
CA GLN A 101 20.68 0.74 10.10
C GLN A 101 20.16 0.91 8.67
N ILE A 102 19.16 0.09 8.29
CA ILE A 102 18.58 0.09 6.97
C ILE A 102 17.77 1.37 6.77
N VAL A 103 16.86 1.69 7.69
CA VAL A 103 16.06 2.93 7.61
C VAL A 103 16.94 4.18 7.68
N ALA A 104 18.00 4.18 8.48
CA ALA A 104 18.95 5.29 8.55
C ALA A 104 19.67 5.51 7.20
N ARG A 105 20.07 4.43 6.52
CA ARG A 105 20.64 4.46 5.17
C ARG A 105 19.64 5.03 4.16
N ASP A 106 18.40 4.56 4.17
CA ASP A 106 17.36 4.97 3.23
C ASP A 106 17.00 6.46 3.43
N ILE A 107 16.91 6.92 4.69
CA ILE A 107 16.73 8.33 5.05
C ILE A 107 17.89 9.17 4.52
N ALA A 108 19.14 8.73 4.74
CA ALA A 108 20.32 9.47 4.30
C ALA A 108 20.38 9.56 2.76
N ALA A 109 20.06 8.48 2.05
CA ALA A 109 20.04 8.43 0.60
C ALA A 109 19.00 9.40 0.00
N LEU A 110 17.77 9.41 0.54
CA LEU A 110 16.73 10.33 0.08
C LEU A 110 17.07 11.79 0.39
N LYS A 111 17.55 12.08 1.60
CA LYS A 111 17.98 13.45 1.97
C LYS A 111 19.09 13.97 1.07
N ALA A 112 20.10 13.15 0.76
CA ALA A 112 21.16 13.51 -0.17
C ALA A 112 20.65 13.73 -1.61
N ALA A 113 19.63 12.97 -2.04
CA ALA A 113 18.99 13.17 -3.34
C ALA A 113 18.20 14.50 -3.40
N LEU A 114 17.45 14.80 -2.34
CA LEU A 114 16.71 16.07 -2.22
C LEU A 114 17.67 17.28 -2.20
N GLU A 115 18.75 17.21 -1.45
CA GLU A 115 19.79 18.26 -1.40
C GLU A 115 20.38 18.50 -2.79
N ARG A 116 20.79 17.45 -3.51
CA ARG A 116 21.30 17.58 -4.89
C ARG A 116 20.28 18.20 -5.85
N ALA A 117 18.98 17.97 -5.59
CA ALA A 117 17.89 18.54 -6.38
C ALA A 117 17.47 19.95 -5.92
N GLY A 118 18.11 20.52 -4.89
CA GLY A 118 17.74 21.81 -4.30
C GLY A 118 16.36 21.80 -3.64
N LYS A 119 15.91 20.65 -3.13
CA LYS A 119 14.60 20.47 -2.51
C LYS A 119 14.69 20.37 -0.99
N PRO A 120 13.75 20.96 -0.25
CA PRO A 120 13.70 20.79 1.20
C PRO A 120 13.35 19.33 1.57
N VAL A 121 13.84 18.88 2.73
CA VAL A 121 13.59 17.53 3.25
C VAL A 121 12.11 17.22 3.39
N SER A 122 11.28 18.22 3.70
CA SER A 122 9.83 18.11 3.82
C SER A 122 9.11 17.74 2.52
N GLN A 123 9.80 17.78 1.37
CA GLN A 123 9.28 17.31 0.08
C GLN A 123 9.61 15.83 -0.20
N GLY A 124 10.30 15.16 0.72
CA GLY A 124 10.57 13.72 0.61
C GLY A 124 9.65 12.90 1.51
N PHE A 125 9.29 11.71 1.03
CA PHE A 125 8.63 10.71 1.85
C PHE A 125 9.25 9.33 1.66
N LEU A 126 9.19 8.49 2.69
CA LEU A 126 9.54 7.08 2.61
C LEU A 126 8.30 6.24 2.86
N ALA A 127 8.16 5.18 2.08
CA ALA A 127 7.12 4.18 2.29
C ALA A 127 7.54 3.20 3.39
N SER A 128 6.57 2.84 4.23
CA SER A 128 6.67 1.78 5.22
C SER A 128 5.38 0.97 5.23
N ILE A 129 5.46 -0.31 5.56
CA ILE A 129 4.30 -1.21 5.55
C ILE A 129 3.37 -0.91 6.72
N SER A 130 2.04 -1.11 6.56
CA SER A 130 1.10 -1.09 7.68
C SER A 130 1.25 -2.35 8.56
N PRO A 131 0.88 -2.29 9.86
CA PRO A 131 0.87 -3.47 10.73
C PRO A 131 0.05 -4.62 10.18
N ALA A 132 -1.11 -4.31 9.59
CA ALA A 132 -2.02 -5.30 9.06
C ALA A 132 -1.53 -5.91 7.73
N ALA A 133 -0.87 -5.13 6.89
CA ALA A 133 -0.21 -5.66 5.70
C ALA A 133 0.97 -6.58 6.05
N ALA A 134 1.76 -6.22 7.08
CA ALA A 134 2.82 -7.07 7.60
C ALA A 134 2.27 -8.36 8.23
N ALA A 135 1.14 -8.29 8.93
CA ALA A 135 0.46 -9.44 9.54
C ALA A 135 -0.17 -10.42 8.53
N ARG A 136 -0.10 -10.14 7.23
CA ARG A 136 -0.44 -11.12 6.17
C ARG A 136 0.59 -12.26 6.06
N ILE A 137 1.75 -12.11 6.69
CA ILE A 137 2.67 -13.21 6.99
C ILE A 137 2.00 -14.11 8.02
N GLY A 138 1.99 -15.44 7.80
CA GLY A 138 1.28 -16.38 8.65
C GLY A 138 1.68 -16.29 10.12
N ASN A 139 0.71 -16.26 11.02
CA ASN A 139 0.95 -16.21 12.46
C ASN A 139 1.07 -17.63 13.06
N HIS A 140 2.25 -17.97 13.56
CA HIS A 140 2.51 -19.23 14.25
C HIS A 140 3.02 -19.04 15.69
N HIS A 141 3.04 -17.80 16.18
CA HIS A 141 3.56 -17.47 17.53
C HIS A 141 2.48 -16.87 18.45
N TYR A 142 1.80 -15.83 18.01
CA TYR A 142 0.80 -15.12 18.82
C TYR A 142 -0.51 -15.90 18.91
N GLU A 143 -1.31 -15.59 19.94
CA GLU A 143 -2.58 -16.29 20.26
C GLU A 143 -3.55 -16.32 19.07
N ASP A 144 -3.70 -15.17 18.39
CA ASP A 144 -4.51 -15.00 17.19
C ASP A 144 -3.92 -13.92 16.27
N ASP A 145 -4.54 -13.70 15.12
CA ASP A 145 -4.09 -12.70 14.14
C ASP A 145 -4.24 -11.26 14.66
N GLU A 146 -5.21 -10.97 15.52
CA GLU A 146 -5.34 -9.66 16.13
C GLU A 146 -4.15 -9.36 17.04
N ALA A 147 -3.73 -10.32 17.89
CA ALA A 147 -2.55 -10.20 18.72
C ALA A 147 -1.27 -10.00 17.88
N ALA A 148 -1.16 -10.70 16.74
CA ALA A 148 -0.06 -10.49 15.80
C ALA A 148 -0.07 -9.09 15.19
N VAL A 149 -1.22 -8.56 14.79
CA VAL A 149 -1.35 -7.18 14.26
C VAL A 149 -0.90 -6.13 15.28
N TRP A 150 -1.26 -6.30 16.55
CA TRP A 150 -0.82 -5.40 17.63
C TRP A 150 0.69 -5.50 17.86
N ALA A 151 1.28 -6.70 17.79
CA ALA A 151 2.72 -6.88 17.90
C ALA A 151 3.48 -6.22 16.74
N TRP A 152 2.97 -6.34 15.51
CA TRP A 152 3.48 -5.61 14.36
C TRP A 152 3.38 -4.09 14.55
N ALA A 153 2.28 -3.61 15.11
CA ALA A 153 2.09 -2.17 15.38
C ALA A 153 3.15 -1.64 16.34
N GLU A 154 3.45 -2.36 17.42
CA GLU A 154 4.51 -1.97 18.35
C GLU A 154 5.88 -1.96 17.69
N ALA A 155 6.21 -2.99 16.92
CA ALA A 155 7.52 -3.08 16.26
C ALA A 155 7.72 -1.98 15.20
N LEU A 156 6.67 -1.64 14.42
CA LEU A 156 6.73 -0.64 13.35
C LEU A 156 6.82 0.82 13.85
N ARG A 157 6.41 1.10 15.10
CA ARG A 157 6.50 2.45 15.70
C ARG A 157 7.92 3.04 15.59
N GLU A 158 8.93 2.21 15.74
CA GLU A 158 10.33 2.65 15.71
C GLU A 158 10.69 3.18 14.32
N GLU A 159 10.29 2.49 13.25
CA GLU A 159 10.56 2.90 11.88
C GLU A 159 9.79 4.18 11.51
N TYR A 160 8.49 4.26 11.86
CA TYR A 160 7.68 5.44 11.57
C TYR A 160 8.26 6.69 12.23
N ARG A 161 8.70 6.57 13.48
CA ARG A 161 9.36 7.66 14.20
C ARG A 161 10.71 8.02 13.59
N ALA A 162 11.55 7.03 13.24
CA ALA A 162 12.84 7.30 12.62
C ALA A 162 12.71 8.13 11.33
N ILE A 163 11.71 7.84 10.50
CA ILE A 163 11.43 8.58 9.27
C ILE A 163 10.94 10.00 9.58
N THR A 164 9.99 10.16 10.48
CA THR A 164 9.37 11.46 10.76
C THR A 164 10.29 12.38 11.57
N ASP A 165 11.07 11.86 12.51
CA ASP A 165 12.07 12.60 13.27
C ASP A 165 13.22 13.10 12.37
N ALA A 166 13.48 12.41 11.27
CA ALA A 166 14.41 12.88 10.25
C ALA A 166 13.90 14.06 9.40
N GLY A 167 12.65 14.49 9.60
CA GLY A 167 11.99 15.59 8.89
C GLY A 167 11.32 15.18 7.57
N LEU A 168 11.29 13.88 7.26
CA LEU A 168 10.57 13.29 6.12
C LEU A 168 9.10 13.04 6.49
N THR A 169 8.29 12.73 5.50
CA THR A 169 6.94 12.18 5.67
C THR A 169 7.02 10.66 5.59
N VAL A 170 6.30 9.94 6.44
CA VAL A 170 6.10 8.50 6.30
C VAL A 170 4.83 8.25 5.48
N GLN A 171 4.91 7.41 4.47
CA GLN A 171 3.74 6.84 3.80
C GLN A 171 3.51 5.44 4.34
N ILE A 172 2.32 5.20 4.88
CA ILE A 172 1.90 3.87 5.32
C ILE A 172 1.22 3.17 4.16
N ASP A 173 1.88 2.16 3.60
CA ASP A 173 1.31 1.34 2.55
C ASP A 173 0.43 0.25 3.16
N ALA A 174 -0.87 0.37 2.92
CA ALA A 174 -1.92 -0.40 3.55
C ALA A 174 -2.84 -1.08 2.53
N PRO A 175 -2.33 -2.05 1.75
CA PRO A 175 -3.18 -2.86 0.89
C PRO A 175 -4.20 -3.67 1.68
N ASP A 176 -3.93 -3.93 2.95
CA ASP A 176 -4.79 -4.73 3.81
C ASP A 176 -6.22 -4.20 3.94
N LEU A 177 -6.44 -2.88 3.89
CA LEU A 177 -7.79 -2.33 4.02
C LEU A 177 -8.70 -2.68 2.83
N ALA A 178 -8.18 -2.72 1.62
CA ALA A 178 -8.96 -2.97 0.42
C ALA A 178 -8.70 -4.37 -0.16
N GLU A 179 -7.44 -4.74 -0.33
CA GLU A 179 -7.01 -5.97 -0.98
C GLU A 179 -7.32 -7.24 -0.16
N SER A 180 -7.37 -7.15 1.19
CA SER A 180 -7.68 -8.31 2.03
C SER A 180 -9.10 -8.85 1.81
N TRP A 181 -10.04 -8.02 1.33
CA TRP A 181 -11.39 -8.46 0.98
C TRP A 181 -11.39 -9.62 -0.03
N ASP A 182 -10.53 -9.54 -1.04
CA ASP A 182 -10.40 -10.58 -2.05
C ASP A 182 -9.69 -11.84 -1.52
N GLN A 183 -8.90 -11.72 -0.43
CA GLN A 183 -8.10 -12.82 0.11
C GLN A 183 -8.91 -13.85 0.92
N PHE A 184 -10.18 -13.61 1.19
CA PHE A 184 -11.06 -14.60 1.80
C PHE A 184 -11.59 -15.55 0.72
N GLU A 185 -11.44 -16.87 0.92
CA GLU A 185 -11.94 -17.92 0.01
C GLU A 185 -13.45 -17.81 -0.21
N VAL A 186 -14.18 -17.49 0.88
CA VAL A 186 -15.60 -17.16 0.84
C VAL A 186 -15.77 -15.69 1.17
N GLU A 187 -16.50 -14.96 0.34
CA GLU A 187 -16.76 -13.54 0.56
C GLU A 187 -17.40 -13.32 1.94
N PRO A 188 -16.78 -12.54 2.81
CA PRO A 188 -17.29 -12.32 4.15
C PRO A 188 -18.50 -11.37 4.15
N ASP A 189 -19.30 -11.41 5.23
CA ASP A 189 -20.28 -10.35 5.48
C ASP A 189 -19.53 -9.00 5.65
N LEU A 190 -20.05 -7.95 5.01
CA LEU A 190 -19.39 -6.63 5.01
C LEU A 190 -19.22 -6.07 6.44
N ARG A 191 -20.17 -6.33 7.34
CA ARG A 191 -20.09 -5.91 8.75
C ARG A 191 -18.93 -6.58 9.47
N ASP A 192 -18.73 -7.88 9.20
CA ASP A 192 -17.65 -8.64 9.80
C ASP A 192 -16.29 -8.21 9.24
N TYR A 193 -16.22 -7.93 7.95
CA TYR A 193 -15.02 -7.36 7.33
C TYR A 193 -14.68 -5.97 7.86
N ARG A 194 -15.68 -5.10 8.04
CA ARG A 194 -15.45 -3.76 8.61
C ARG A 194 -14.95 -3.85 10.05
N ARG A 195 -15.46 -4.79 10.87
CA ARG A 195 -14.95 -5.04 12.23
C ARG A 195 -13.50 -5.53 12.19
N PHE A 196 -13.18 -6.48 11.32
CA PHE A 196 -11.84 -6.97 11.06
C PHE A 196 -10.89 -5.83 10.68
N SER A 197 -11.30 -4.92 9.81
CA SER A 197 -10.52 -3.77 9.38
C SER A 197 -10.40 -2.70 10.47
N THR A 198 -11.43 -2.50 11.30
CA THR A 198 -11.40 -1.53 12.41
C THR A 198 -10.28 -1.84 13.40
N VAL A 199 -10.14 -3.10 13.83
CA VAL A 199 -9.05 -3.51 14.74
C VAL A 199 -7.68 -3.21 14.15
N ARG A 200 -7.51 -3.40 12.85
CA ARG A 200 -6.27 -3.14 12.14
C ARG A 200 -5.92 -1.66 12.06
N ILE A 201 -6.93 -0.82 11.86
CA ILE A 201 -6.79 0.64 11.88
C ILE A 201 -6.49 1.14 13.30
N GLU A 202 -7.13 0.57 14.32
CA GLU A 202 -6.83 0.90 15.71
C GLU A 202 -5.37 0.58 16.06
N ALA A 203 -4.86 -0.58 15.66
CA ALA A 203 -3.48 -0.94 15.84
C ALA A 203 -2.51 0.00 15.08
N LEU A 204 -2.85 0.40 13.84
CA LEU A 204 -2.08 1.39 13.10
C LEU A 204 -2.11 2.76 13.80
N ASN A 205 -3.26 3.22 14.25
CA ASN A 205 -3.40 4.49 14.95
C ASN A 205 -2.60 4.51 16.27
N HIS A 206 -2.51 3.37 16.95
CA HIS A 206 -1.64 3.18 18.10
C HIS A 206 -0.15 3.28 17.69
N ALA A 207 0.26 2.65 16.59
CA ALA A 207 1.63 2.78 16.08
C ALA A 207 1.99 4.24 15.73
N LEU A 208 1.02 5.03 15.32
CA LEU A 208 1.18 6.45 14.95
C LEU A 208 1.06 7.42 16.14
N GLU A 209 0.86 6.93 17.37
CA GLU A 209 0.78 7.82 18.54
C GLU A 209 2.05 8.63 18.74
N GLY A 210 1.87 9.96 18.93
CA GLY A 210 2.97 10.91 19.10
C GLY A 210 3.60 11.39 17.81
N ILE A 211 3.18 10.88 16.65
CA ILE A 211 3.58 11.38 15.33
C ILE A 211 2.56 12.43 14.86
N ASP A 212 3.05 13.56 14.37
CA ASP A 212 2.21 14.60 13.76
C ASP A 212 1.51 14.05 12.50
N PRO A 213 0.16 14.04 12.44
CA PRO A 213 -0.58 13.56 11.26
C PRO A 213 -0.21 14.26 9.94
N ALA A 214 0.31 15.49 9.99
CA ALA A 214 0.81 16.20 8.82
C ALA A 214 2.07 15.56 8.23
N ARG A 215 2.74 14.68 8.97
CA ARG A 215 3.89 13.88 8.53
C ARG A 215 3.52 12.45 8.14
N VAL A 216 2.23 12.15 8.01
CA VAL A 216 1.75 10.82 7.68
C VAL A 216 0.88 10.87 6.43
N ARG A 217 1.16 9.98 5.48
CA ARG A 217 0.31 9.65 4.34
C ARG A 217 -0.16 8.21 4.51
N TYR A 218 -1.43 7.97 4.30
CA TYR A 218 -2.02 6.64 4.31
C TYR A 218 -2.39 6.25 2.89
N HIS A 219 -1.83 5.15 2.38
CA HIS A 219 -2.03 4.68 1.02
C HIS A 219 -2.90 3.43 1.01
N VAL A 220 -4.09 3.54 0.43
CA VAL A 220 -5.01 2.42 0.17
C VAL A 220 -4.72 1.87 -1.23
N CYS A 221 -4.46 0.58 -1.29
CA CYS A 221 -4.14 -0.14 -2.52
C CYS A 221 -5.02 -1.39 -2.64
N TRP A 222 -5.46 -1.71 -3.85
CA TRP A 222 -6.19 -2.96 -4.14
C TRP A 222 -5.26 -4.10 -4.60
N GLY A 223 -3.96 -3.89 -4.46
CA GLY A 223 -2.93 -4.78 -4.97
C GLY A 223 -2.41 -4.30 -6.32
N SER A 224 -1.12 -4.48 -6.53
CA SER A 224 -0.42 -3.89 -7.67
C SER A 224 -0.07 -4.93 -8.72
N TRP A 225 -1.04 -5.72 -9.15
CA TRP A 225 -0.87 -6.66 -10.25
C TRP A 225 -1.75 -6.28 -11.46
N HIS A 226 -1.47 -6.85 -12.62
CA HIS A 226 -2.15 -6.54 -13.88
C HIS A 226 -3.33 -7.48 -14.17
N GLY A 227 -4.03 -7.92 -13.13
CA GLY A 227 -5.17 -8.83 -13.26
C GLY A 227 -6.52 -8.13 -13.45
N PRO A 228 -7.60 -8.91 -13.51
CA PRO A 228 -8.95 -8.41 -13.73
C PRO A 228 -9.51 -7.53 -12.61
N HIS A 229 -9.09 -7.73 -11.36
CA HIS A 229 -9.62 -6.99 -10.19
C HIS A 229 -11.14 -7.08 -10.04
N SER A 230 -11.72 -8.22 -10.44
CA SER A 230 -13.19 -8.40 -10.54
C SER A 230 -13.89 -8.48 -9.19
N THR A 231 -13.16 -8.84 -8.14
CA THR A 231 -13.67 -9.07 -6.78
C THR A 231 -13.26 -7.98 -5.79
N ASP A 232 -12.71 -6.88 -6.28
CA ASP A 232 -12.29 -5.76 -5.45
C ASP A 232 -13.45 -5.13 -4.67
N LEU A 233 -13.18 -4.75 -3.43
CA LEU A 233 -14.11 -4.02 -2.59
C LEU A 233 -14.21 -2.55 -3.04
N GLY A 234 -15.42 -2.03 -3.15
CA GLY A 234 -15.66 -0.62 -3.47
C GLY A 234 -15.15 0.31 -2.38
N PHE A 235 -14.51 1.42 -2.77
CA PHE A 235 -13.94 2.38 -1.83
C PHE A 235 -15.00 3.06 -0.95
N ASP A 236 -16.21 3.22 -1.45
CA ASP A 236 -17.37 3.77 -0.70
C ASP A 236 -17.69 2.97 0.56
N THR A 237 -17.37 1.68 0.58
CA THR A 237 -17.61 0.79 1.73
C THR A 237 -16.59 0.92 2.86
N ILE A 238 -15.41 1.52 2.59
CA ILE A 238 -14.27 1.61 3.53
C ILE A 238 -13.68 3.01 3.66
N VAL A 239 -14.19 4.00 2.96
CA VAL A 239 -13.62 5.36 2.95
C VAL A 239 -13.62 6.01 4.34
N ASP A 240 -14.65 5.79 5.12
CA ASP A 240 -14.74 6.29 6.50
C ASP A 240 -13.68 5.66 7.42
N LEU A 241 -13.38 4.37 7.24
CA LEU A 241 -12.29 3.68 7.92
C LEU A 241 -10.94 4.28 7.51
N ALA A 242 -10.71 4.49 6.21
CA ALA A 242 -9.49 5.14 5.71
C ALA A 242 -9.33 6.56 6.28
N LEU A 243 -10.42 7.32 6.37
CA LEU A 243 -10.44 8.66 6.96
C LEU A 243 -10.24 8.67 8.48
N SER A 244 -10.45 7.56 9.17
CA SER A 244 -10.22 7.44 10.62
C SER A 244 -8.74 7.25 10.99
N VAL A 245 -7.87 6.97 10.03
CA VAL A 245 -6.43 6.85 10.24
C VAL A 245 -5.83 8.21 10.62
N ARG A 246 -4.88 8.24 11.56
CA ARG A 246 -4.14 9.43 12.02
C ARG A 246 -3.11 9.89 10.97
N ALA A 247 -3.59 10.23 9.80
CA ALA A 247 -2.82 10.72 8.66
C ALA A 247 -3.57 11.89 8.01
N ASN A 248 -2.88 12.96 7.62
CA ASN A 248 -3.53 14.04 6.86
C ASN A 248 -3.59 13.72 5.37
N GLY A 249 -2.61 13.02 4.80
CA GLY A 249 -2.64 12.60 3.40
C GLY A 249 -3.36 11.25 3.23
N LEU A 250 -4.39 11.19 2.39
CA LEU A 250 -5.05 9.96 1.97
C LEU A 250 -4.74 9.68 0.50
N SER A 251 -3.94 8.66 0.24
CA SER A 251 -3.56 8.21 -1.11
C SER A 251 -4.37 6.97 -1.51
N PHE A 252 -4.84 6.92 -2.74
CA PHE A 252 -5.64 5.82 -3.27
C PHE A 252 -5.60 5.78 -4.80
N GLU A 253 -5.93 4.63 -5.37
CA GLU A 253 -5.99 4.43 -6.82
C GLU A 253 -7.20 5.17 -7.42
N ALA A 254 -6.96 5.98 -8.46
CA ALA A 254 -8.00 6.72 -9.17
C ALA A 254 -7.76 6.80 -10.69
N ALA A 255 -6.73 6.12 -11.21
CA ALA A 255 -6.50 5.89 -12.62
C ALA A 255 -6.66 4.41 -13.01
N ASN A 256 -6.72 3.50 -12.03
CA ASN A 256 -7.11 2.13 -12.25
C ASN A 256 -8.53 2.09 -12.84
N ALA A 257 -8.69 1.46 -14.00
CA ALA A 257 -9.98 1.37 -14.70
C ALA A 257 -11.10 0.79 -13.83
N ARG A 258 -10.76 -0.03 -12.82
CA ARG A 258 -11.72 -0.62 -11.88
C ARG A 258 -12.26 0.41 -10.88
N HIS A 259 -11.44 1.38 -10.48
CA HIS A 259 -11.73 2.35 -9.41
C HIS A 259 -11.87 3.81 -9.89
N GLU A 260 -11.53 4.13 -11.14
CA GLU A 260 -11.58 5.52 -11.66
C GLU A 260 -12.94 6.19 -11.45
N HIS A 261 -14.03 5.44 -11.46
CA HIS A 261 -15.38 5.97 -11.27
C HIS A 261 -15.66 6.44 -9.83
N GLU A 262 -14.88 6.01 -8.85
CA GLU A 262 -15.12 6.24 -7.42
C GLU A 262 -14.78 7.66 -6.94
N TRP A 263 -14.22 8.52 -7.80
CA TRP A 263 -14.11 9.95 -7.49
C TRP A 263 -15.45 10.58 -7.06
N ARG A 264 -16.59 9.96 -7.44
CA ARG A 264 -17.94 10.42 -7.10
C ARG A 264 -18.24 10.34 -5.62
N ILE A 265 -17.55 9.50 -4.85
CA ILE A 265 -17.70 9.35 -3.40
C ILE A 265 -17.52 10.70 -2.70
N TRP A 266 -16.59 11.53 -3.17
CA TRP A 266 -16.30 12.84 -2.61
C TRP A 266 -17.35 13.91 -2.82
N ARG A 267 -18.50 13.58 -3.46
CA ARG A 267 -19.69 14.42 -3.50
C ARG A 267 -20.45 14.38 -2.18
N ASP A 268 -20.40 13.24 -1.51
CA ASP A 268 -21.23 12.92 -0.35
C ASP A 268 -20.37 12.72 0.92
N VAL A 269 -19.08 12.48 0.75
CA VAL A 269 -18.11 12.31 1.84
C VAL A 269 -17.37 13.63 2.10
N GLU A 270 -17.57 14.19 3.28
CA GLU A 270 -16.82 15.36 3.73
C GLU A 270 -15.42 14.97 4.16
N LEU A 271 -14.42 15.73 3.70
CA LEU A 271 -13.02 15.51 4.05
C LEU A 271 -12.71 16.22 5.39
N PRO A 272 -12.47 15.48 6.49
CA PRO A 272 -12.40 16.07 7.80
C PRO A 272 -11.10 16.85 8.06
N GLY A 273 -11.20 17.95 8.80
CA GLY A 273 -10.06 18.71 9.32
C GLY A 273 -9.02 19.11 8.29
N GLU A 274 -7.76 18.85 8.60
CA GLU A 274 -6.59 19.15 7.77
C GLU A 274 -6.27 18.04 6.71
N LYS A 275 -7.17 17.07 6.53
CA LYS A 275 -6.93 15.99 5.56
C LYS A 275 -6.96 16.52 4.12
N TYR A 276 -6.14 15.89 3.29
CA TYR A 276 -6.08 16.14 1.86
C TYR A 276 -5.98 14.83 1.08
N LEU A 277 -6.43 14.86 -0.18
CA LEU A 277 -6.44 13.71 -1.07
C LEU A 277 -5.18 13.64 -1.90
N ILE A 278 -4.70 12.42 -2.11
CA ILE A 278 -3.58 12.11 -2.99
C ILE A 278 -4.07 11.05 -4.00
N PRO A 279 -4.98 11.45 -4.93
CA PRO A 279 -5.48 10.51 -5.92
C PRO A 279 -4.37 10.09 -6.88
N GLY A 280 -4.28 8.80 -7.17
CA GLY A 280 -3.52 8.29 -8.28
C GLY A 280 -4.22 8.65 -9.58
N VAL A 281 -3.61 9.52 -10.38
CA VAL A 281 -4.17 9.96 -11.67
C VAL A 281 -3.40 9.43 -12.86
N VAL A 282 -2.35 8.66 -12.57
CA VAL A 282 -1.51 7.91 -13.51
C VAL A 282 -1.41 6.48 -13.05
N SER A 283 -1.77 5.53 -13.91
CA SER A 283 -1.84 4.11 -13.57
C SER A 283 -0.48 3.42 -13.60
N HIS A 284 -0.26 2.54 -12.64
CA HIS A 284 0.86 1.59 -12.62
C HIS A 284 0.56 0.28 -13.40
N ALA A 285 -0.73 0.02 -13.69
CA ALA A 285 -1.20 -1.24 -14.26
C ALA A 285 -1.13 -1.30 -15.79
N THR A 286 -0.54 -0.31 -16.44
CA THR A 286 -0.43 -0.26 -17.91
C THR A 286 0.85 0.43 -18.35
N ASN A 287 1.41 -0.02 -19.47
CA ASN A 287 2.52 0.65 -20.16
C ASN A 287 2.07 1.84 -21.04
N VAL A 288 0.77 2.04 -21.20
CA VAL A 288 0.24 3.20 -21.94
C VAL A 288 0.51 4.47 -21.14
N LEU A 289 1.03 5.49 -21.83
CA LEU A 289 1.26 6.81 -21.23
C LEU A 289 -0.07 7.60 -21.25
N GLU A 290 -0.50 8.05 -20.10
CA GLU A 290 -1.65 8.94 -19.98
C GLU A 290 -1.35 10.28 -20.68
N HIS A 291 -2.30 10.76 -21.47
CA HIS A 291 -2.19 12.10 -22.04
C HIS A 291 -2.30 13.16 -20.94
N PRO A 292 -1.45 14.22 -20.91
CA PRO A 292 -1.49 15.23 -19.84
C PRO A 292 -2.85 15.89 -19.64
N GLU A 293 -3.65 16.06 -20.71
CA GLU A 293 -5.03 16.57 -20.59
C GLU A 293 -5.93 15.62 -19.81
N LEU A 294 -5.80 14.29 -20.00
CA LEU A 294 -6.55 13.31 -19.22
C LEU A 294 -6.14 13.36 -17.74
N VAL A 295 -4.84 13.51 -17.48
CA VAL A 295 -4.33 13.68 -16.11
C VAL A 295 -4.91 14.93 -15.48
N ALA A 296 -4.94 16.05 -16.21
CA ALA A 296 -5.55 17.31 -15.75
C ALA A 296 -7.04 17.13 -15.44
N ASP A 297 -7.81 16.50 -16.31
CA ASP A 297 -9.24 16.24 -16.11
C ASP A 297 -9.49 15.39 -14.85
N ARG A 298 -8.65 14.39 -14.60
CA ARG A 298 -8.72 13.57 -13.37
C ARG A 298 -8.47 14.40 -12.12
N ILE A 299 -7.45 15.27 -12.12
CA ILE A 299 -7.15 16.18 -11.01
C ILE A 299 -8.31 17.14 -10.73
N GLU A 300 -8.84 17.78 -11.79
CA GLU A 300 -9.93 18.74 -11.66
C GLU A 300 -11.20 18.15 -11.06
N ARG A 301 -11.51 16.86 -11.33
CA ARG A 301 -12.66 16.17 -10.72
C ARG A 301 -12.60 16.20 -9.19
N PHE A 302 -11.44 15.92 -8.60
CA PHE A 302 -11.25 15.98 -7.16
C PHE A 302 -11.19 17.42 -6.65
N ALA A 303 -10.41 18.28 -7.29
CA ALA A 303 -10.20 19.65 -6.87
C ALA A 303 -11.51 20.46 -6.80
N ARG A 304 -12.44 20.22 -7.74
CA ARG A 304 -13.77 20.85 -7.71
C ARG A 304 -14.67 20.39 -6.57
N LEU A 305 -14.40 19.22 -5.98
CA LEU A 305 -15.21 18.66 -4.89
C LEU A 305 -14.67 19.04 -3.51
N VAL A 306 -13.34 18.96 -3.34
CA VAL A 306 -12.72 19.12 -2.01
C VAL A 306 -11.89 20.42 -1.87
N GLY A 307 -11.74 21.19 -2.93
CA GLY A 307 -10.85 22.36 -3.00
C GLY A 307 -9.47 21.99 -3.60
N PRO A 308 -8.92 22.85 -4.48
CA PRO A 308 -7.65 22.59 -5.16
C PRO A 308 -6.46 22.51 -4.19
N GLU A 309 -6.51 23.23 -3.08
CA GLU A 309 -5.50 23.22 -2.00
C GLU A 309 -5.46 21.89 -1.23
N ARG A 310 -6.48 21.06 -1.38
CA ARG A 310 -6.60 19.76 -0.71
C ARG A 310 -6.37 18.56 -1.66
N VAL A 311 -5.74 18.78 -2.81
CA VAL A 311 -5.45 17.73 -3.80
C VAL A 311 -3.98 17.72 -4.17
N VAL A 312 -3.33 16.57 -4.02
CA VAL A 312 -1.96 16.32 -4.47
C VAL A 312 -1.99 15.16 -5.47
N ALA A 313 -1.74 15.44 -6.74
CA ALA A 313 -1.73 14.43 -7.79
C ALA A 313 -0.58 13.44 -7.63
N SER A 314 -0.85 12.14 -7.83
CA SER A 314 0.11 11.05 -7.68
C SER A 314 -0.06 9.97 -8.75
N THR A 315 0.77 8.95 -8.72
CA THR A 315 0.52 7.66 -9.37
C THR A 315 -0.38 6.79 -8.48
N ASP A 316 -1.12 5.85 -9.07
CA ASP A 316 -1.99 4.92 -8.31
C ASP A 316 -1.21 4.18 -7.22
N CYS A 317 -0.03 3.69 -7.55
CA CYS A 317 0.91 3.05 -6.63
C CYS A 317 2.33 3.35 -7.11
N GLY A 318 3.37 2.85 -6.45
CA GLY A 318 4.75 2.93 -6.95
C GLY A 318 4.88 2.29 -8.34
N LEU A 319 5.78 2.81 -9.16
CA LEU A 319 6.02 2.31 -10.52
C LEU A 319 7.13 1.26 -10.57
N GLY A 320 7.90 1.12 -9.49
CA GLY A 320 9.02 0.18 -9.36
C GLY A 320 8.55 -1.27 -9.48
N GLY A 321 9.24 -2.05 -10.33
CA GLY A 321 8.92 -3.45 -10.60
C GLY A 321 7.66 -3.68 -11.46
N ARG A 322 6.85 -2.64 -11.74
CA ARG A 322 5.58 -2.74 -12.47
C ARG A 322 5.68 -2.26 -13.91
N VAL A 323 6.41 -1.19 -14.13
CA VAL A 323 6.69 -0.65 -15.47
C VAL A 323 8.19 -0.46 -15.67
N HIS A 324 8.62 -0.53 -16.93
CA HIS A 324 10.03 -0.30 -17.24
C HIS A 324 10.45 1.13 -16.79
N PRO A 325 11.66 1.33 -16.22
CA PRO A 325 12.09 2.64 -15.69
C PRO A 325 11.95 3.81 -16.67
N HIS A 326 12.23 3.60 -17.96
CA HIS A 326 12.06 4.63 -18.98
C HIS A 326 10.58 5.02 -19.18
N ILE A 327 9.66 4.03 -19.13
CA ILE A 327 8.22 4.28 -19.20
C ILE A 327 7.77 5.02 -17.94
N ALA A 328 8.29 4.65 -16.76
CA ALA A 328 7.99 5.31 -15.51
C ALA A 328 8.35 6.80 -15.55
N TRP A 329 9.53 7.16 -16.06
CA TRP A 329 9.90 8.57 -16.24
C TRP A 329 8.94 9.32 -17.15
N SER A 330 8.53 8.75 -18.28
CA SER A 330 7.56 9.38 -19.19
C SER A 330 6.19 9.52 -18.54
N LYS A 331 5.76 8.56 -17.72
CA LYS A 331 4.52 8.68 -16.92
C LYS A 331 4.60 9.81 -15.88
N LEU A 332 5.75 9.98 -15.22
CA LEU A 332 5.97 11.07 -14.28
C LEU A 332 6.05 12.44 -14.97
N GLU A 333 6.55 12.51 -16.20
CA GLU A 333 6.49 13.73 -17.03
C GLU A 333 5.03 14.08 -17.38
N SER A 334 4.23 13.09 -17.77
CA SER A 334 2.79 13.26 -18.03
C SER A 334 2.03 13.73 -16.78
N LEU A 335 2.35 13.15 -15.61
CA LEU A 335 1.80 13.57 -14.32
C LEU A 335 2.13 15.04 -14.02
N ALA A 336 3.40 15.43 -14.19
CA ALA A 336 3.84 16.81 -13.91
C ALA A 336 3.18 17.83 -14.85
N GLU A 337 3.08 17.50 -16.14
CA GLU A 337 2.45 18.38 -17.12
C GLU A 337 0.93 18.47 -16.89
N GLY A 338 0.26 17.36 -16.62
CA GLY A 338 -1.16 17.35 -16.28
C GLY A 338 -1.48 18.16 -15.02
N ALA A 339 -0.65 18.06 -13.98
CA ALA A 339 -0.79 18.87 -12.78
C ALA A 339 -0.59 20.38 -13.08
N ARG A 340 0.36 20.74 -13.95
CA ARG A 340 0.55 22.13 -14.39
C ARG A 340 -0.67 22.66 -15.14
N ILE A 341 -1.25 21.87 -16.05
CA ILE A 341 -2.46 22.22 -16.79
C ILE A 341 -3.63 22.44 -15.85
N ALA A 342 -3.90 21.48 -14.93
CA ALA A 342 -4.98 21.58 -13.96
C ALA A 342 -4.83 22.82 -13.05
N SER A 343 -3.62 23.09 -12.55
CA SER A 343 -3.36 24.26 -11.72
C SER A 343 -3.58 25.59 -12.44
N GLY A 344 -3.48 25.61 -13.78
CA GLY A 344 -3.79 26.80 -14.59
C GLY A 344 -5.29 27.00 -14.87
N ARG A 345 -6.13 25.98 -14.59
CA ARG A 345 -7.59 25.99 -14.82
C ARG A 345 -8.41 26.14 -13.53
N LEU A 346 -7.80 25.88 -12.37
CA LEU A 346 -8.39 25.97 -11.05
C LEU A 346 -8.07 27.29 -10.36
#